data_135bc6d561b94d2ba46945fe54763027
#
_entry.id   135bc6d561b94d2ba46945fe54763027
#
_cell.length_a   1.000
_cell.length_b   1.000
_cell.length_c   1.000
_cell.angle_alpha   90.00
_cell.angle_beta   90.00
_cell.angle_gamma   90.00
#
_symmetry.space_group_name_H-M   'P 1'
#
loop_
_entity.id
_entity.type
_entity.pdbx_description
1 polymer ?
#
loop_
_entity_poly.entity_id
_entity_poly.type
_entity_poly.pdbx_seq_one_letter_code
_entity_poly.pdbx_strand_id
1 'polypeptide(L)'
;MISVIIPHYNAPEHLARVVAAVRAQDVADEVEIIVADDGSDQVPDVPGATVVTQEDRGFRAAAARNLGASHARGEILAFLDGDTVPEPGYLAASTRHIKADPRAVVVGTRLTGPERTEPQWLIDAWRTTHHLSSPDDTSWRFIISSVLTCSREFFERIGGFDGTFVGYGGEDWEFGFRAWNAGATFIHEPAAVAVHDEDDFGSRFPDAAEEARVKNAETTALAHRITHPIARPAGVRFDITDISVYVPHHTAFDSPGVLDLVISSWLALDATIYLNSTFEIPDLFRADPRVRLFPTTGYGPISDHRITVKVDGAFLVDNAAWFHHSLHETKNGMHVALAASTSSTLTIRTHRSLVLRTGPLKLNVSDDALAQLGLSLITGPIRLERHFAGW
;
A
#
# COMPACT_ATOMS: atom_id res chain seq x y z
N MET A 1 5.30 -21.68 16.59
CA MET A 1 6.65 -21.69 16.02
C MET A 1 6.86 -20.41 15.22
N ILE A 2 8.09 -19.86 15.24
CA ILE A 2 8.51 -18.63 14.56
C ILE A 2 9.53 -19.03 13.50
N SER A 3 9.36 -18.58 12.26
CA SER A 3 10.36 -18.70 11.19
C SER A 3 11.05 -17.35 11.00
N VAL A 4 12.35 -17.30 11.31
CA VAL A 4 13.18 -16.13 11.05
C VAL A 4 13.81 -16.27 9.66
N ILE A 5 13.50 -15.33 8.76
CA ILE A 5 13.91 -15.33 7.36
C ILE A 5 14.96 -14.24 7.19
N ILE A 6 16.15 -14.65 6.74
CA ILE A 6 17.32 -13.79 6.59
C ILE A 6 17.75 -13.85 5.11
N PRO A 7 17.45 -12.82 4.28
CA PRO A 7 18.02 -12.69 2.95
C PRO A 7 19.54 -12.51 3.06
N HIS A 8 20.28 -13.16 2.18
CA HIS A 8 21.74 -13.14 2.21
C HIS A 8 22.33 -13.02 0.81
N TYR A 9 23.41 -12.26 0.67
CA TYR A 9 24.24 -12.20 -0.52
C TYR A 9 25.68 -11.83 -0.15
N ASN A 10 26.63 -12.72 -0.39
CA ASN A 10 28.09 -12.51 -0.27
C ASN A 10 28.59 -11.81 1.04
N ALA A 11 27.87 -11.97 2.16
CA ALA A 11 28.21 -11.34 3.43
C ALA A 11 28.23 -12.33 4.62
N PRO A 12 29.08 -13.35 4.60
CA PRO A 12 29.05 -14.45 5.58
C PRO A 12 29.32 -14.01 7.03
N GLU A 13 30.13 -12.96 7.24
CA GLU A 13 30.43 -12.46 8.58
C GLU A 13 29.22 -11.76 9.21
N HIS A 14 28.47 -10.97 8.44
CA HIS A 14 27.23 -10.35 8.87
C HIS A 14 26.18 -11.42 9.20
N LEU A 15 25.98 -12.36 8.28
CA LEU A 15 25.06 -13.49 8.48
C LEU A 15 25.39 -14.25 9.78
N ALA A 16 26.66 -14.54 10.05
CA ALA A 16 27.05 -15.27 11.26
C ALA A 16 26.64 -14.52 12.54
N ARG A 17 26.75 -13.18 12.58
CA ARG A 17 26.33 -12.34 13.71
C ARG A 17 24.82 -12.36 13.89
N VAL A 18 24.05 -12.19 12.80
CA VAL A 18 22.58 -12.23 12.85
C VAL A 18 22.08 -13.58 13.32
N VAL A 19 22.61 -14.68 12.76
CA VAL A 19 22.24 -16.05 13.16
C VAL A 19 22.57 -16.31 14.64
N ALA A 20 23.73 -15.88 15.12
CA ALA A 20 24.10 -16.03 16.53
C ALA A 20 23.14 -15.26 17.45
N ALA A 21 22.75 -14.04 17.09
CA ALA A 21 21.82 -13.22 17.85
C ALA A 21 20.39 -13.81 17.84
N VAL A 22 19.95 -14.38 16.71
CA VAL A 22 18.65 -15.08 16.63
C VAL A 22 18.64 -16.33 17.52
N ARG A 23 19.72 -17.10 17.54
CA ARG A 23 19.84 -18.28 18.41
C ARG A 23 19.87 -17.95 19.91
N ALA A 24 20.31 -16.74 20.23
CA ALA A 24 20.37 -16.26 21.62
C ALA A 24 19.04 -15.63 22.09
N GLN A 25 18.00 -15.59 21.25
CA GLN A 25 16.71 -15.04 21.65
C GLN A 25 16.04 -15.91 22.71
N ASP A 26 15.59 -15.25 23.80
CA ASP A 26 14.78 -15.89 24.85
C ASP A 26 13.30 -15.71 24.49
N VAL A 27 12.73 -16.75 23.88
CA VAL A 27 11.33 -16.81 23.49
C VAL A 27 10.79 -18.20 23.73
N ALA A 28 9.54 -18.31 24.23
CA ALA A 28 8.93 -19.59 24.57
C ALA A 28 8.58 -20.45 23.34
N ASP A 29 8.48 -19.85 22.17
CA ASP A 29 8.18 -20.54 20.92
C ASP A 29 9.43 -21.19 20.33
N GLU A 30 9.23 -22.31 19.64
CA GLU A 30 10.27 -22.88 18.81
C GLU A 30 10.63 -21.91 17.68
N VAL A 31 11.93 -21.71 17.43
CA VAL A 31 12.46 -20.81 16.38
C VAL A 31 13.20 -21.65 15.35
N GLU A 32 12.81 -21.51 14.09
CA GLU A 32 13.62 -21.97 12.96
C GLU A 32 14.26 -20.79 12.25
N ILE A 33 15.46 -21.00 11.69
CA ILE A 33 16.18 -20.00 10.92
C ILE A 33 16.22 -20.47 9.46
N ILE A 34 15.83 -19.59 8.55
CA ILE A 34 15.86 -19.80 7.12
C ILE A 34 16.72 -18.71 6.49
N VAL A 35 17.86 -19.11 5.95
CA VAL A 35 18.74 -18.22 5.19
C VAL A 35 18.33 -18.33 3.73
N ALA A 36 17.90 -17.22 3.15
CA ALA A 36 17.46 -17.10 1.77
C ALA A 36 18.57 -16.43 0.95
N ASP A 37 19.42 -17.24 0.36
CA ASP A 37 20.59 -16.80 -0.40
C ASP A 37 20.18 -16.31 -1.80
N ASP A 38 20.52 -15.07 -2.14
CA ASP A 38 20.22 -14.41 -3.42
C ASP A 38 21.29 -14.68 -4.49
N GLY A 39 21.89 -15.87 -4.47
CA GLY A 39 22.86 -16.31 -5.48
C GLY A 39 24.28 -15.88 -5.18
N SER A 40 24.74 -16.04 -3.92
CA SER A 40 26.13 -15.79 -3.54
C SER A 40 27.11 -16.67 -4.33
N ASP A 41 28.34 -16.17 -4.51
CA ASP A 41 29.45 -16.94 -5.13
C ASP A 41 29.70 -18.27 -4.41
N GLN A 42 29.48 -18.28 -3.11
CA GLN A 42 29.49 -19.48 -2.27
C GLN A 42 28.24 -19.52 -1.42
N VAL A 43 27.41 -20.54 -1.62
CA VAL A 43 26.23 -20.76 -0.79
C VAL A 43 26.65 -20.92 0.67
N PRO A 44 26.12 -20.15 1.62
CA PRO A 44 26.54 -20.19 3.01
C PRO A 44 26.22 -21.56 3.65
N ASP A 45 27.13 -22.09 4.45
CA ASP A 45 26.89 -23.23 5.33
C ASP A 45 26.56 -22.74 6.74
N VAL A 46 25.31 -22.93 7.18
CA VAL A 46 24.83 -22.48 8.49
C VAL A 46 24.26 -23.69 9.24
N PRO A 47 25.08 -24.39 10.05
CA PRO A 47 24.62 -25.57 10.77
C PRO A 47 23.36 -25.33 11.60
N GLY A 48 22.32 -26.13 11.41
CA GLY A 48 21.04 -26.03 12.13
C GLY A 48 20.10 -24.94 11.61
N ALA A 49 20.40 -24.28 10.50
CA ALA A 49 19.47 -23.46 9.74
C ALA A 49 19.11 -24.16 8.41
N THR A 50 17.98 -23.79 7.85
CA THR A 50 17.62 -24.15 6.48
C THR A 50 18.22 -23.09 5.55
N VAL A 51 19.04 -23.49 4.59
CA VAL A 51 19.57 -22.61 3.55
C VAL A 51 18.85 -22.91 2.23
N VAL A 52 18.28 -21.89 1.63
CA VAL A 52 17.64 -21.95 0.32
C VAL A 52 18.27 -20.91 -0.59
N THR A 53 18.54 -21.24 -1.84
CA THR A 53 19.25 -20.37 -2.78
C THR A 53 18.46 -20.17 -4.07
N GLN A 54 18.59 -19.00 -4.66
CA GLN A 54 18.10 -18.68 -6.00
C GLN A 54 19.28 -18.25 -6.89
N GLU A 55 19.06 -18.25 -8.21
CA GLU A 55 20.06 -17.80 -9.17
C GLU A 55 20.35 -16.30 -8.99
N ASP A 56 21.62 -15.89 -9.05
CA ASP A 56 21.98 -14.46 -9.08
C ASP A 56 21.44 -13.80 -10.37
N ARG A 57 20.55 -12.86 -10.21
CA ARG A 57 20.00 -11.99 -11.26
C ARG A 57 20.00 -10.52 -10.83
N GLY A 58 21.00 -10.14 -10.05
CA GLY A 58 21.11 -8.85 -9.38
C GLY A 58 20.39 -8.83 -8.04
N PHE A 59 20.39 -7.69 -7.37
CA PHE A 59 19.83 -7.53 -6.03
C PHE A 59 18.31 -7.78 -6.03
N ARG A 60 17.84 -8.86 -5.39
CA ARG A 60 16.43 -9.29 -5.38
C ARG A 60 15.96 -9.72 -3.99
N ALA A 61 16.16 -8.84 -3.01
CA ALA A 61 15.80 -9.11 -1.62
C ALA A 61 14.31 -9.54 -1.44
N ALA A 62 13.39 -8.95 -2.21
CA ALA A 62 11.98 -9.35 -2.22
C ALA A 62 11.78 -10.82 -2.61
N ALA A 63 12.42 -11.26 -3.70
CA ALA A 63 12.33 -12.63 -4.16
C ALA A 63 13.01 -13.60 -3.18
N ALA A 64 14.15 -13.23 -2.61
CA ALA A 64 14.83 -14.02 -1.58
C ALA A 64 13.96 -14.18 -0.32
N ARG A 65 13.35 -13.10 0.18
CA ARG A 65 12.41 -13.17 1.32
C ARG A 65 11.21 -14.08 1.03
N ASN A 66 10.64 -14.01 -0.18
CA ASN A 66 9.55 -14.91 -0.60
C ASN A 66 10.02 -16.37 -0.67
N LEU A 67 11.21 -16.63 -1.20
CA LEU A 67 11.79 -17.96 -1.24
C LEU A 67 11.95 -18.52 0.19
N GLY A 68 12.50 -17.73 1.11
CA GLY A 68 12.60 -18.11 2.52
C GLY A 68 11.23 -18.39 3.14
N ALA A 69 10.25 -17.51 2.91
CA ALA A 69 8.90 -17.67 3.42
C ALA A 69 8.21 -18.94 2.89
N SER A 70 8.47 -19.35 1.64
CA SER A 70 7.91 -20.57 1.06
C SER A 70 8.41 -21.85 1.71
N HIS A 71 9.54 -21.81 2.41
CA HIS A 71 10.10 -22.92 3.17
C HIS A 71 9.80 -22.84 4.68
N ALA A 72 9.12 -21.78 5.11
CA ALA A 72 8.77 -21.57 6.51
C ALA A 72 7.69 -22.55 6.98
N ARG A 73 7.88 -23.10 8.18
CA ARG A 73 6.90 -23.96 8.86
C ARG A 73 6.18 -23.22 10.00
N GLY A 74 6.77 -22.11 10.47
CA GLY A 74 6.23 -21.29 11.53
C GLY A 74 4.93 -20.58 11.12
N GLU A 75 4.07 -20.34 12.08
CA GLU A 75 2.86 -19.53 11.91
C GLU A 75 3.17 -18.04 11.88
N ILE A 76 4.34 -17.66 12.38
CA ILE A 76 4.85 -16.29 12.43
C ILE A 76 6.12 -16.21 11.61
N LEU A 77 6.19 -15.22 10.71
CA LEU A 77 7.36 -14.89 9.93
C LEU A 77 8.01 -13.63 10.51
N ALA A 78 9.28 -13.71 10.85
CA ALA A 78 10.11 -12.57 11.23
C ALA A 78 11.20 -12.37 10.17
N PHE A 79 11.17 -11.25 9.48
CA PHE A 79 12.18 -10.88 8.48
C PHE A 79 13.24 -10.01 9.16
N LEU A 80 14.50 -10.39 8.98
CA LEU A 80 15.67 -9.65 9.42
C LEU A 80 16.68 -9.60 8.28
N ASP A 81 17.17 -8.43 7.91
CA ASP A 81 18.22 -8.36 6.90
C ASP A 81 19.51 -9.00 7.38
N GLY A 82 20.34 -9.46 6.45
CA GLY A 82 21.57 -10.19 6.76
C GLY A 82 22.64 -9.40 7.51
N ASP A 83 22.44 -8.09 7.68
CA ASP A 83 23.25 -7.12 8.40
C ASP A 83 22.51 -6.48 9.59
N THR A 84 21.34 -6.97 9.92
CA THR A 84 20.48 -6.41 10.98
C THR A 84 20.41 -7.37 12.17
N VAL A 85 21.18 -7.07 13.21
CA VAL A 85 21.38 -7.92 14.40
C VAL A 85 20.31 -7.63 15.45
N PRO A 86 19.40 -8.58 15.75
CA PRO A 86 18.37 -8.39 16.77
C PRO A 86 18.95 -8.40 18.18
N GLU A 87 18.49 -7.50 19.04
CA GLU A 87 18.81 -7.49 20.46
C GLU A 87 18.04 -8.56 21.25
N PRO A 88 18.49 -8.90 22.47
CA PRO A 88 17.74 -9.80 23.34
C PRO A 88 16.30 -9.33 23.53
N GLY A 89 15.34 -10.25 23.37
CA GLY A 89 13.92 -9.95 23.51
C GLY A 89 13.22 -9.46 22.24
N TYR A 90 13.93 -9.25 21.11
CA TYR A 90 13.35 -8.83 19.84
C TYR A 90 12.18 -9.72 19.40
N LEU A 91 12.38 -11.04 19.35
CA LEU A 91 11.34 -11.96 18.90
C LEU A 91 10.16 -12.01 19.88
N ALA A 92 10.42 -11.95 21.18
CA ALA A 92 9.35 -11.94 22.18
C ALA A 92 8.47 -10.68 22.05
N ALA A 93 9.10 -9.51 21.83
CA ALA A 93 8.41 -8.25 21.68
C ALA A 93 7.59 -8.18 20.37
N SER A 94 8.17 -8.55 19.23
CA SER A 94 7.50 -8.45 17.93
C SER A 94 6.37 -9.47 17.77
N THR A 95 6.54 -10.71 18.22
CA THR A 95 5.59 -11.79 18.00
C THR A 95 4.34 -11.75 18.87
N ARG A 96 4.39 -11.07 20.02
CA ARG A 96 3.21 -10.96 20.93
C ARG A 96 2.01 -10.32 20.25
N HIS A 97 2.25 -9.37 19.34
CA HIS A 97 1.19 -8.67 18.60
C HIS A 97 0.52 -9.57 17.58
N ILE A 98 1.30 -10.44 16.92
CA ILE A 98 0.78 -11.39 15.93
C ILE A 98 -0.13 -12.43 16.59
N LYS A 99 0.20 -12.85 17.81
CA LYS A 99 -0.62 -13.77 18.61
C LYS A 99 -1.97 -13.14 19.02
N ALA A 100 -1.98 -11.82 19.22
CA ALA A 100 -3.20 -11.08 19.59
C ALA A 100 -4.06 -10.72 18.35
N ASP A 101 -3.45 -10.38 17.23
CA ASP A 101 -4.13 -10.07 15.96
C ASP A 101 -3.34 -10.68 14.78
N PRO A 102 -3.86 -11.74 14.13
CA PRO A 102 -3.20 -12.36 12.98
C PRO A 102 -3.03 -11.43 11.76
N ARG A 103 -3.69 -10.26 11.73
CA ARG A 103 -3.51 -9.23 10.70
C ARG A 103 -2.46 -8.18 11.08
N ALA A 104 -1.85 -8.31 12.26
CA ALA A 104 -0.79 -7.39 12.65
C ALA A 104 0.41 -7.52 11.71
N VAL A 105 0.94 -6.37 11.32
CA VAL A 105 2.22 -6.20 10.64
C VAL A 105 3.05 -5.31 11.54
N VAL A 106 4.05 -5.90 12.17
CA VAL A 106 4.85 -5.29 13.22
C VAL A 106 6.20 -4.87 12.66
N VAL A 107 6.58 -3.64 12.88
CA VAL A 107 7.90 -3.10 12.58
C VAL A 107 8.63 -2.86 13.88
N GLY A 108 9.83 -3.39 14.03
CA GLY A 108 10.71 -3.12 15.16
C GLY A 108 11.43 -1.78 15.03
N THR A 109 12.19 -1.43 16.07
CA THR A 109 13.11 -0.30 16.07
C THR A 109 14.42 -0.71 15.39
N ARG A 110 14.79 -0.02 14.31
CA ARG A 110 16.05 -0.21 13.58
C ARG A 110 17.04 0.89 13.95
N LEU A 111 18.05 0.54 14.74
CA LEU A 111 19.16 1.43 15.06
C LEU A 111 20.28 1.29 14.03
N THR A 112 20.97 2.38 13.72
CA THR A 112 22.07 2.42 12.75
C THR A 112 23.31 3.05 13.34
N GLY A 113 24.47 2.63 12.83
CA GLY A 113 25.78 3.20 13.15
C GLY A 113 26.25 2.93 14.57
N PRO A 114 27.48 3.39 14.90
CA PRO A 114 28.11 3.16 16.20
C PRO A 114 27.39 3.88 17.36
N GLU A 115 26.68 4.97 17.08
CA GLU A 115 25.89 5.70 18.07
C GLU A 115 24.54 5.07 18.34
N ARG A 116 24.17 4.05 17.57
CA ARG A 116 22.92 3.30 17.71
C ARG A 116 21.68 4.22 17.71
N THR A 117 21.59 5.06 16.70
CA THR A 117 20.48 5.99 16.54
C THR A 117 19.50 5.49 15.49
N GLU A 118 18.22 5.74 15.70
CA GLU A 118 17.21 5.49 14.70
C GLU A 118 17.21 6.61 13.65
N PRO A 119 17.02 6.32 12.35
CA PRO A 119 16.89 7.34 11.31
C PRO A 119 15.81 8.37 11.64
N GLN A 120 16.10 9.67 11.42
CA GLN A 120 15.22 10.76 11.83
C GLN A 120 13.81 10.63 11.23
N TRP A 121 13.69 10.16 9.99
CA TRP A 121 12.40 9.99 9.34
C TRP A 121 11.52 8.91 10.01
N LEU A 122 12.11 7.87 10.61
CA LEU A 122 11.39 6.87 11.40
C LEU A 122 10.97 7.46 12.76
N ILE A 123 11.85 8.21 13.43
CA ILE A 123 11.51 8.91 14.67
C ILE A 123 10.30 9.83 14.44
N ASP A 124 10.32 10.59 13.34
CA ASP A 124 9.20 11.47 12.98
C ASP A 124 7.92 10.68 12.66
N ALA A 125 8.05 9.54 11.98
CA ALA A 125 6.94 8.64 11.71
C ALA A 125 6.28 8.12 13.00
N TRP A 126 7.10 7.63 13.94
CA TRP A 126 6.60 7.12 15.21
C TRP A 126 5.93 8.19 16.06
N ARG A 127 6.48 9.39 16.03
CA ARG A 127 5.90 10.54 16.72
C ARG A 127 4.54 10.94 16.13
N THR A 128 4.44 11.07 14.81
CA THR A 128 3.23 11.55 14.13
C THR A 128 2.12 10.53 14.11
N THR A 129 2.44 9.24 14.05
CA THR A 129 1.46 8.14 14.05
C THR A 129 1.24 7.54 15.43
N HIS A 130 1.85 8.09 16.48
CA HIS A 130 1.83 7.50 17.82
C HIS A 130 2.19 6.01 17.81
N HIS A 131 3.38 5.68 17.25
CA HIS A 131 3.84 4.30 17.05
C HIS A 131 2.85 3.44 16.24
N LEU A 132 2.27 4.00 15.18
CA LEU A 132 1.26 3.38 14.32
C LEU A 132 -0.04 2.99 15.07
N SER A 133 -0.31 3.55 16.25
CA SER A 133 -1.62 3.40 16.90
C SER A 133 -2.68 4.27 16.24
N SER A 134 -2.28 5.34 15.53
CA SER A 134 -3.13 6.23 14.74
C SER A 134 -2.59 6.33 13.30
N PRO A 135 -2.55 5.22 12.55
CA PRO A 135 -2.09 5.22 11.18
C PRO A 135 -3.15 5.79 10.25
N ASP A 136 -2.70 6.26 9.10
CA ASP A 136 -3.52 6.72 7.97
C ASP A 136 -3.16 5.95 6.67
N ASP A 137 -3.79 6.31 5.55
CA ASP A 137 -3.59 5.68 4.25
C ASP A 137 -2.23 5.97 3.60
N THR A 138 -1.36 6.70 4.28
CA THR A 138 0.04 6.93 3.89
C THR A 138 1.04 6.20 4.77
N SER A 139 0.58 5.60 5.87
CA SER A 139 1.43 4.97 6.89
C SER A 139 2.12 3.68 6.43
N TRP A 140 1.71 3.12 5.28
CA TRP A 140 2.41 2.02 4.61
C TRP A 140 3.87 2.35 4.26
N ARG A 141 4.23 3.64 4.14
CA ARG A 141 5.61 4.10 3.91
C ARG A 141 6.55 3.84 5.08
N PHE A 142 6.02 3.52 6.25
CA PHE A 142 6.80 3.25 7.46
C PHE A 142 7.04 1.75 7.69
N ILE A 143 6.61 0.92 6.75
CA ILE A 143 6.89 -0.51 6.76
C ILE A 143 8.29 -0.72 6.17
N ILE A 144 9.17 -1.36 6.95
CA ILE A 144 10.54 -1.71 6.55
C ILE A 144 10.77 -3.20 6.82
N SER A 145 11.23 -3.93 5.82
CA SER A 145 11.35 -5.39 5.87
C SER A 145 12.53 -5.88 6.70
N SER A 146 13.52 -5.02 6.94
CA SER A 146 14.69 -5.37 7.75
C SER A 146 14.38 -5.73 9.21
N VAL A 147 13.19 -5.34 9.73
CA VAL A 147 12.71 -5.59 11.09
C VAL A 147 11.20 -5.87 11.11
N LEU A 148 10.72 -6.66 10.16
CA LEU A 148 9.30 -6.92 9.93
C LEU A 148 8.86 -8.25 10.54
N THR A 149 7.72 -8.27 11.21
CA THR A 149 7.09 -9.49 11.71
C THR A 149 5.60 -9.51 11.34
N CYS A 150 5.11 -10.63 10.81
CA CYS A 150 3.70 -10.82 10.48
C CYS A 150 3.29 -12.29 10.60
N SER A 151 1.99 -12.60 10.53
CA SER A 151 1.56 -13.99 10.42
C SER A 151 1.83 -14.54 9.02
N ARG A 152 2.19 -15.83 8.93
CA ARG A 152 2.37 -16.51 7.63
C ARG A 152 1.08 -16.50 6.82
N GLU A 153 -0.06 -16.76 7.44
CA GLU A 153 -1.36 -16.72 6.78
C GLU A 153 -1.66 -15.35 6.15
N PHE A 154 -1.38 -14.25 6.86
CA PHE A 154 -1.59 -12.91 6.31
C PHE A 154 -0.64 -12.63 5.16
N PHE A 155 0.65 -12.99 5.32
CA PHE A 155 1.67 -12.82 4.29
C PHE A 155 1.30 -13.56 2.99
N GLU A 156 0.92 -14.83 3.09
CA GLU A 156 0.50 -15.66 1.96
C GLU A 156 -0.78 -15.11 1.29
N ARG A 157 -1.76 -14.68 2.10
CA ARG A 157 -3.03 -14.12 1.62
C ARG A 157 -2.84 -12.88 0.76
N ILE A 158 -1.89 -12.03 1.09
CA ILE A 158 -1.60 -10.81 0.31
C ILE A 158 -0.58 -11.06 -0.81
N GLY A 159 -0.06 -12.29 -0.96
CA GLY A 159 0.86 -12.69 -2.03
C GLY A 159 2.34 -12.42 -1.75
N GLY A 160 2.72 -12.19 -0.49
CA GLY A 160 4.13 -11.91 -0.11
C GLY A 160 4.64 -10.57 -0.63
N PHE A 161 5.95 -10.44 -0.79
CA PHE A 161 6.57 -9.29 -1.49
C PHE A 161 6.40 -9.41 -3.01
N ASP A 162 6.41 -8.29 -3.72
CA ASP A 162 6.50 -8.33 -5.19
C ASP A 162 7.91 -8.74 -5.62
N GLY A 163 8.08 -10.02 -5.96
CA GLY A 163 9.36 -10.59 -6.39
C GLY A 163 9.89 -10.07 -7.73
N THR A 164 9.17 -9.17 -8.40
CA THR A 164 9.62 -8.53 -9.65
C THR A 164 10.52 -7.32 -9.41
N PHE A 165 10.65 -6.85 -8.16
CA PHE A 165 11.62 -5.81 -7.82
C PHE A 165 13.04 -6.33 -8.01
N VAL A 166 13.84 -5.56 -8.75
CA VAL A 166 15.28 -5.76 -8.95
C VAL A 166 15.97 -4.43 -8.67
N GLY A 167 16.99 -4.46 -7.83
CA GLY A 167 17.65 -3.27 -7.32
C GLY A 167 17.20 -2.91 -5.91
N TYR A 168 17.69 -1.79 -5.43
CA TYR A 168 17.49 -1.38 -4.05
C TYR A 168 16.20 -0.59 -3.85
N GLY A 169 15.37 -1.04 -2.91
CA GLY A 169 14.25 -0.28 -2.35
C GLY A 169 12.90 -0.46 -3.08
N GLY A 170 11.86 -0.01 -2.42
CA GLY A 170 10.49 0.03 -2.92
C GLY A 170 9.63 -1.18 -2.57
N GLU A 171 10.19 -2.36 -2.40
CA GLU A 171 9.46 -3.59 -2.08
C GLU A 171 8.73 -3.52 -0.73
N ASP A 172 9.28 -2.80 0.23
CA ASP A 172 8.71 -2.59 1.56
C ASP A 172 7.44 -1.77 1.50
N TRP A 173 7.49 -0.67 0.75
CA TRP A 173 6.36 0.24 0.58
C TRP A 173 5.24 -0.40 -0.23
N GLU A 174 5.59 -1.16 -1.27
CA GLU A 174 4.63 -1.90 -2.08
C GLU A 174 3.93 -2.97 -1.22
N PHE A 175 4.69 -3.75 -0.45
CA PHE A 175 4.14 -4.71 0.50
C PHE A 175 3.24 -4.02 1.55
N GLY A 176 3.73 -2.93 2.14
CA GLY A 176 2.98 -2.13 3.11
C GLY A 176 1.66 -1.62 2.53
N PHE A 177 1.68 -1.11 1.30
CA PHE A 177 0.47 -0.62 0.62
C PHE A 177 -0.57 -1.73 0.41
N ARG A 178 -0.16 -2.91 -0.09
CA ARG A 178 -1.08 -4.06 -0.22
C ARG A 178 -1.57 -4.54 1.14
N ALA A 179 -0.70 -4.61 2.14
CA ALA A 179 -1.06 -4.98 3.49
C ALA A 179 -2.08 -4.01 4.10
N TRP A 180 -1.89 -2.69 3.93
CA TRP A 180 -2.86 -1.68 4.36
C TRP A 180 -4.24 -1.92 3.75
N ASN A 181 -4.30 -2.03 2.42
CA ASN A 181 -5.56 -2.26 1.72
C ASN A 181 -6.22 -3.60 2.11
N ALA A 182 -5.42 -4.63 2.39
CA ALA A 182 -5.89 -5.91 2.91
C ALA A 182 -6.30 -5.90 4.40
N GLY A 183 -6.34 -4.74 5.03
CA GLY A 183 -6.82 -4.58 6.40
C GLY A 183 -5.80 -4.90 7.48
N ALA A 184 -4.49 -4.81 7.20
CA ALA A 184 -3.45 -4.98 8.22
C ALA A 184 -3.62 -4.02 9.40
N THR A 185 -3.30 -4.48 10.59
CA THR A 185 -3.06 -3.63 11.76
C THR A 185 -1.58 -3.33 11.83
N PHE A 186 -1.19 -2.11 11.47
CA PHE A 186 0.21 -1.68 11.57
C PHE A 186 0.58 -1.36 13.00
N ILE A 187 1.74 -1.82 13.43
CA ILE A 187 2.26 -1.61 14.79
C ILE A 187 3.76 -1.33 14.70
N HIS A 188 4.23 -0.24 15.29
CA HIS A 188 5.62 -0.10 15.66
C HIS A 188 5.82 -0.61 17.08
N GLU A 189 6.74 -1.55 17.26
CA GLU A 189 7.08 -2.11 18.57
C GLU A 189 8.44 -1.62 19.03
N PRO A 190 8.51 -0.60 19.91
CA PRO A 190 9.77 -0.01 20.33
C PRO A 190 10.72 -0.95 21.07
N ALA A 191 10.19 -2.02 21.69
CA ALA A 191 10.99 -2.99 22.40
C ALA A 191 11.59 -4.09 21.50
N ALA A 192 11.14 -4.19 20.24
CA ALA A 192 11.73 -5.07 19.24
C ALA A 192 12.91 -4.35 18.55
N VAL A 193 14.04 -4.28 19.23
CA VAL A 193 15.22 -3.53 18.77
C VAL A 193 16.16 -4.42 17.97
N ALA A 194 16.60 -3.93 16.81
CA ALA A 194 17.70 -4.52 16.05
C ALA A 194 18.67 -3.44 15.56
N VAL A 195 19.93 -3.81 15.40
CA VAL A 195 21.01 -2.89 14.99
C VAL A 195 21.46 -3.25 13.59
N HIS A 196 21.35 -2.29 12.68
CA HIS A 196 21.86 -2.38 11.32
C HIS A 196 23.33 -1.96 11.30
N ASP A 197 24.20 -2.88 10.93
CA ASP A 197 25.65 -2.71 11.03
C ASP A 197 26.27 -1.89 9.89
N GLU A 198 25.56 -1.70 8.79
CA GLU A 198 26.04 -0.93 7.64
C GLU A 198 25.53 0.51 7.65
N ASP A 199 26.15 1.33 6.81
CA ASP A 199 25.72 2.71 6.58
C ASP A 199 24.31 2.76 5.96
N ASP A 200 23.55 3.79 6.34
CA ASP A 200 22.21 4.01 5.80
C ASP A 200 22.27 4.39 4.30
N PHE A 201 21.14 4.31 3.59
CA PHE A 201 21.01 4.44 2.14
C PHE A 201 21.83 5.60 1.53
N GLY A 202 21.77 6.78 2.13
CA GLY A 202 22.41 7.99 1.56
C GLY A 202 23.94 7.97 1.55
N SER A 203 24.59 7.15 2.39
CA SER A 203 26.05 7.06 2.46
C SER A 203 26.66 5.98 1.55
N ARG A 204 25.82 5.18 0.88
CA ARG A 204 26.27 4.05 0.02
C ARG A 204 26.66 4.48 -1.39
N PHE A 205 26.34 5.70 -1.82
CA PHE A 205 26.55 6.14 -3.19
C PHE A 205 27.80 7.01 -3.34
N PRO A 206 28.54 6.86 -4.42
CA PRO A 206 29.74 7.64 -4.69
C PRO A 206 29.46 9.14 -4.89
N ASP A 207 28.25 9.45 -5.40
CA ASP A 207 27.82 10.82 -5.63
C ASP A 207 26.28 10.95 -5.68
N ALA A 208 25.79 12.19 -5.61
CA ALA A 208 24.37 12.52 -5.63
C ALA A 208 23.66 12.17 -6.96
N ALA A 209 24.37 12.05 -8.06
CA ALA A 209 23.76 11.69 -9.35
C ALA A 209 23.42 10.20 -9.39
N GLU A 210 24.27 9.35 -8.88
CA GLU A 210 24.01 7.92 -8.75
C GLU A 210 22.90 7.63 -7.72
N GLU A 211 22.93 8.32 -6.57
CA GLU A 211 21.84 8.27 -5.59
C GLU A 211 20.49 8.65 -6.24
N ALA A 212 20.45 9.79 -6.95
CA ALA A 212 19.25 10.24 -7.65
C ALA A 212 18.79 9.25 -8.71
N ARG A 213 19.71 8.62 -9.45
CA ARG A 213 19.40 7.61 -10.47
C ARG A 213 18.67 6.41 -9.85
N VAL A 214 19.20 5.90 -8.75
CA VAL A 214 18.58 4.75 -8.04
C VAL A 214 17.22 5.12 -7.46
N LYS A 215 17.12 6.28 -6.79
CA LYS A 215 15.84 6.77 -6.22
C LYS A 215 14.79 7.07 -7.29
N ASN A 216 15.17 7.58 -8.44
CA ASN A 216 14.24 7.83 -9.54
C ASN A 216 13.73 6.51 -10.15
N ALA A 217 14.57 5.48 -10.26
CA ALA A 217 14.16 4.17 -10.72
C ALA A 217 13.17 3.53 -9.74
N GLU A 218 13.44 3.56 -8.44
CA GLU A 218 12.54 3.13 -7.36
C GLU A 218 11.20 3.87 -7.43
N THR A 219 11.23 5.20 -7.48
CA THR A 219 10.02 6.04 -7.55
C THR A 219 9.18 5.69 -8.77
N THR A 220 9.80 5.47 -9.91
CA THR A 220 9.10 5.07 -11.14
C THR A 220 8.46 3.69 -10.99
N ALA A 221 9.18 2.73 -10.42
CA ALA A 221 8.67 1.39 -10.17
C ALA A 221 7.47 1.41 -9.21
N LEU A 222 7.54 2.21 -8.15
CA LEU A 222 6.45 2.38 -7.18
C LEU A 222 5.22 3.04 -7.80
N ALA A 223 5.37 4.05 -8.67
CA ALA A 223 4.25 4.73 -9.31
C ALA A 223 3.36 3.78 -10.15
N HIS A 224 3.93 2.71 -10.71
CA HIS A 224 3.19 1.69 -11.44
C HIS A 224 2.44 0.71 -10.52
N ARG A 225 2.87 0.53 -9.29
CA ARG A 225 2.36 -0.48 -8.34
C ARG A 225 1.47 0.10 -7.25
N ILE A 226 1.83 1.26 -6.73
CA ILE A 226 1.08 1.95 -5.68
C ILE A 226 0.14 2.95 -6.33
N THR A 227 -1.17 2.71 -6.24
CA THR A 227 -2.17 3.56 -6.88
C THR A 227 -2.43 4.87 -6.12
N HIS A 228 -1.98 4.96 -4.88
CA HIS A 228 -2.16 6.15 -4.04
C HIS A 228 -1.52 7.41 -4.67
N PRO A 229 -2.20 8.58 -4.68
CA PRO A 229 -1.71 9.81 -5.33
C PRO A 229 -0.33 10.27 -4.86
N ILE A 230 0.08 9.96 -3.62
CA ILE A 230 1.39 10.34 -3.08
C ILE A 230 2.56 9.64 -3.82
N ALA A 231 2.30 8.48 -4.45
CA ALA A 231 3.29 7.73 -5.20
C ALA A 231 3.26 8.02 -6.71
N ARG A 232 2.29 8.81 -7.18
CA ARG A 232 2.03 9.03 -8.62
C ARG A 232 2.13 10.49 -9.01
N PRO A 233 2.80 10.82 -10.13
CA PRO A 233 2.76 12.17 -10.66
C PRO A 233 1.37 12.49 -11.22
N ALA A 234 0.88 13.71 -10.94
CA ALA A 234 -0.41 14.18 -11.46
C ALA A 234 -0.41 14.23 -13.00
N GLY A 235 -1.54 13.90 -13.61
CA GLY A 235 -1.73 13.98 -15.07
C GLY A 235 -1.14 12.82 -15.86
N VAL A 236 -0.45 11.88 -15.25
CA VAL A 236 0.02 10.65 -15.90
C VAL A 236 -1.08 9.59 -15.84
N ARG A 237 -1.26 8.88 -16.94
CA ARG A 237 -2.20 7.76 -17.03
C ARG A 237 -1.49 6.44 -16.70
N PHE A 238 -2.11 5.67 -15.81
CA PHE A 238 -1.66 4.33 -15.43
C PHE A 238 -2.67 3.26 -15.87
N ASP A 239 -2.23 2.02 -16.02
CA ASP A 239 -3.08 0.89 -16.42
C ASP A 239 -4.15 0.58 -15.35
N ILE A 240 -3.78 0.66 -14.07
CA ILE A 240 -4.68 0.54 -12.93
C ILE A 240 -4.79 1.92 -12.30
N THR A 241 -6.00 2.48 -12.29
CA THR A 241 -6.29 3.77 -11.65
C THR A 241 -6.55 3.61 -10.16
N ASP A 242 -6.37 4.69 -9.39
CA ASP A 242 -6.64 4.70 -7.95
C ASP A 242 -8.12 4.51 -7.63
N ILE A 243 -8.99 5.10 -8.46
CA ILE A 243 -10.42 5.17 -8.21
C ILE A 243 -11.19 4.43 -9.31
N SER A 244 -12.15 3.59 -8.92
CA SER A 244 -13.21 3.10 -9.79
C SER A 244 -14.51 3.87 -9.53
N VAL A 245 -15.10 4.45 -10.57
CA VAL A 245 -16.34 5.20 -10.48
C VAL A 245 -17.43 4.43 -11.21
N TYR A 246 -18.42 3.94 -10.48
CA TYR A 246 -19.57 3.29 -11.04
C TYR A 246 -20.75 4.27 -11.20
N VAL A 247 -21.23 4.43 -12.41
CA VAL A 247 -22.36 5.29 -12.77
C VAL A 247 -23.56 4.40 -13.13
N PRO A 248 -24.50 4.15 -12.19
CA PRO A 248 -25.73 3.41 -12.45
C PRO A 248 -26.68 4.24 -13.32
N HIS A 249 -27.73 3.62 -13.85
CA HIS A 249 -28.80 4.37 -14.51
C HIS A 249 -29.51 5.27 -13.48
N HIS A 250 -29.64 6.56 -13.83
CA HIS A 250 -30.34 7.56 -13.02
C HIS A 250 -30.99 8.60 -13.94
N THR A 251 -32.18 9.06 -13.60
CA THR A 251 -32.98 9.99 -14.45
C THR A 251 -32.30 11.36 -14.67
N ALA A 252 -31.36 11.76 -13.80
CA ALA A 252 -30.55 12.95 -14.03
C ALA A 252 -29.74 12.89 -15.33
N PHE A 253 -29.37 11.69 -15.77
CA PHE A 253 -28.59 11.47 -16.99
C PHE A 253 -29.43 11.50 -18.27
N ASP A 254 -30.76 11.53 -18.15
CA ASP A 254 -31.66 11.74 -19.29
C ASP A 254 -31.59 13.20 -19.81
N SER A 255 -31.06 14.12 -18.98
CA SER A 255 -30.85 15.51 -19.37
C SER A 255 -29.62 15.67 -20.26
N PRO A 256 -29.74 16.37 -21.42
CA PRO A 256 -28.63 16.53 -22.36
C PRO A 256 -27.35 17.08 -21.70
N GLY A 257 -26.21 16.47 -22.01
CA GLY A 257 -24.88 16.87 -21.59
C GLY A 257 -24.52 16.55 -20.11
N VAL A 258 -25.47 16.09 -19.30
CA VAL A 258 -25.20 15.80 -17.87
C VAL A 258 -24.24 14.62 -17.72
N LEU A 259 -24.47 13.54 -18.45
CA LEU A 259 -23.60 12.37 -18.40
C LEU A 259 -22.16 12.72 -18.86
N ASP A 260 -22.03 13.50 -19.95
CA ASP A 260 -20.73 13.93 -20.47
C ASP A 260 -19.96 14.73 -19.41
N LEU A 261 -20.65 15.66 -18.74
CA LEU A 261 -20.00 16.50 -17.71
C LEU A 261 -19.60 15.67 -16.49
N VAL A 262 -20.45 14.75 -16.03
CA VAL A 262 -20.14 13.83 -14.94
C VAL A 262 -18.90 13.01 -15.29
N ILE A 263 -18.89 12.33 -16.44
CA ILE A 263 -17.71 11.56 -16.89
C ILE A 263 -16.46 12.44 -16.91
N SER A 264 -16.53 13.60 -17.55
CA SER A 264 -15.38 14.52 -17.67
C SER A 264 -14.85 14.94 -16.31
N SER A 265 -15.72 15.28 -15.37
CA SER A 265 -15.30 15.74 -14.03
C SER A 265 -14.57 14.64 -13.24
N TRP A 266 -15.08 13.41 -13.29
CA TRP A 266 -14.44 12.28 -12.61
C TRP A 266 -13.16 11.81 -13.30
N LEU A 267 -13.02 11.99 -14.61
CA LEU A 267 -11.77 11.73 -15.34
C LEU A 267 -10.63 12.71 -15.01
N ALA A 268 -10.94 13.83 -14.34
CA ALA A 268 -9.91 14.72 -13.79
C ALA A 268 -9.09 14.08 -12.65
N LEU A 269 -9.64 13.02 -12.04
CA LEU A 269 -8.96 12.17 -11.08
C LEU A 269 -8.23 11.02 -11.77
N ASP A 270 -7.39 10.30 -11.03
CA ASP A 270 -6.86 9.00 -11.48
C ASP A 270 -7.96 7.93 -11.33
N ALA A 271 -8.92 7.96 -12.26
CA ALA A 271 -10.16 7.18 -12.19
C ALA A 271 -10.47 6.42 -13.47
N THR A 272 -11.08 5.24 -13.31
CA THR A 272 -11.79 4.50 -14.37
C THR A 272 -13.30 4.60 -14.15
N ILE A 273 -14.03 4.96 -15.20
CA ILE A 273 -15.48 5.16 -15.16
C ILE A 273 -16.18 3.92 -15.73
N TYR A 274 -17.02 3.31 -14.94
CA TYR A 274 -17.84 2.15 -15.32
C TYR A 274 -19.30 2.60 -15.47
N LEU A 275 -19.75 2.75 -16.71
CA LEU A 275 -21.13 3.08 -17.02
C LEU A 275 -22.00 1.81 -17.01
N ASN A 276 -23.20 1.91 -16.47
CA ASN A 276 -24.18 0.83 -16.60
C ASN A 276 -24.36 0.47 -18.08
N SER A 277 -24.51 -0.81 -18.41
CA SER A 277 -24.62 -1.32 -19.79
C SER A 277 -25.88 -0.85 -20.54
N THR A 278 -26.81 -0.16 -19.86
CA THR A 278 -27.93 0.53 -20.51
C THR A 278 -27.53 1.84 -21.19
N PHE A 279 -26.36 2.37 -20.87
CA PHE A 279 -25.79 3.54 -21.56
C PHE A 279 -25.04 3.12 -22.82
N GLU A 280 -24.97 4.05 -23.77
CA GLU A 280 -23.91 4.06 -24.78
C GLU A 280 -22.77 4.94 -24.26
N ILE A 281 -21.53 4.58 -24.58
CA ILE A 281 -20.39 5.45 -24.26
C ILE A 281 -20.53 6.70 -25.14
N PRO A 282 -20.62 7.91 -24.54
CA PRO A 282 -20.74 9.13 -25.34
C PRO A 282 -19.55 9.31 -26.28
N ASP A 283 -19.80 9.86 -27.46
CA ASP A 283 -18.81 9.98 -28.54
C ASP A 283 -17.52 10.67 -28.08
N LEU A 284 -17.63 11.65 -27.19
CA LEU A 284 -16.50 12.37 -26.60
C LEU A 284 -15.49 11.44 -25.89
N PHE A 285 -15.97 10.34 -25.33
CA PHE A 285 -15.13 9.43 -24.52
C PHE A 285 -14.91 8.07 -25.16
N ARG A 286 -15.39 7.84 -26.37
CA ARG A 286 -15.33 6.53 -27.06
C ARG A 286 -13.88 6.00 -27.19
N ALA A 287 -12.92 6.89 -27.35
CA ALA A 287 -11.50 6.57 -27.46
C ALA A 287 -10.75 6.53 -26.11
N ASP A 288 -11.38 6.93 -24.99
CA ASP A 288 -10.72 6.89 -23.69
C ASP A 288 -10.89 5.51 -23.04
N PRO A 289 -9.82 4.71 -22.87
CA PRO A 289 -9.90 3.35 -22.29
C PRO A 289 -10.31 3.34 -20.83
N ARG A 290 -10.36 4.49 -20.15
CA ARG A 290 -10.85 4.63 -18.79
C ARG A 290 -12.38 4.69 -18.71
N VAL A 291 -13.10 4.85 -19.82
CA VAL A 291 -14.57 4.82 -19.86
C VAL A 291 -15.03 3.49 -20.43
N ARG A 292 -15.73 2.71 -19.64
CA ARG A 292 -16.09 1.33 -19.95
C ARG A 292 -17.57 1.05 -19.63
N LEU A 293 -18.18 0.15 -20.36
CA LEU A 293 -19.50 -0.37 -20.00
C LEU A 293 -19.35 -1.49 -18.95
N PHE A 294 -20.29 -1.52 -18.03
CA PHE A 294 -20.34 -2.52 -16.99
C PHE A 294 -21.62 -3.34 -17.05
N PRO A 295 -21.61 -4.68 -16.86
CA PRO A 295 -22.82 -5.50 -16.85
C PRO A 295 -23.82 -5.04 -15.78
N THR A 296 -25.12 -5.19 -16.06
CA THR A 296 -26.22 -4.74 -15.20
C THR A 296 -26.28 -5.41 -13.83
N THR A 297 -25.55 -6.49 -13.60
CA THR A 297 -25.55 -7.27 -12.34
C THR A 297 -24.15 -7.28 -11.72
N GLY A 298 -24.03 -6.68 -10.56
CA GLY A 298 -22.81 -6.70 -9.73
C GLY A 298 -22.08 -5.35 -9.66
N TYR A 299 -21.21 -5.23 -8.66
CA TYR A 299 -20.18 -4.18 -8.63
C TYR A 299 -19.03 -4.66 -9.52
N GLY A 300 -18.39 -3.74 -10.26
CA GLY A 300 -17.24 -4.04 -11.10
C GLY A 300 -16.06 -4.71 -10.40
N PRO A 301 -14.97 -4.99 -11.11
CA PRO A 301 -13.77 -5.54 -10.51
C PRO A 301 -13.26 -4.58 -9.43
N ILE A 302 -13.71 -4.84 -8.20
CA ILE A 302 -13.42 -4.03 -7.00
C ILE A 302 -11.98 -4.28 -6.52
N SER A 303 -11.33 -5.36 -7.02
CA SER A 303 -10.08 -5.87 -6.46
C SER A 303 -8.85 -5.02 -6.76
N ASP A 304 -8.84 -4.23 -7.83
CA ASP A 304 -7.61 -3.61 -8.32
C ASP A 304 -7.50 -2.11 -7.97
N HIS A 305 -8.61 -1.46 -7.59
CA HIS A 305 -8.68 -0.05 -7.24
C HIS A 305 -8.70 0.14 -5.71
N ARG A 306 -7.98 1.14 -5.20
CA ARG A 306 -8.00 1.47 -3.77
C ARG A 306 -9.36 2.00 -3.33
N ILE A 307 -10.02 2.80 -4.19
CA ILE A 307 -11.28 3.46 -3.88
C ILE A 307 -12.34 3.09 -4.91
N THR A 308 -13.55 2.80 -4.43
CA THR A 308 -14.75 2.62 -5.25
C THR A 308 -15.76 3.70 -4.93
N VAL A 309 -16.26 4.36 -5.98
CA VAL A 309 -17.30 5.40 -5.88
C VAL A 309 -18.51 4.94 -6.67
N LYS A 310 -19.70 5.02 -6.06
CA LYS A 310 -20.99 4.89 -6.77
C LYS A 310 -21.63 6.26 -6.88
N VAL A 311 -21.85 6.71 -8.10
CA VAL A 311 -22.42 8.03 -8.45
C VAL A 311 -23.87 7.89 -8.85
N ASP A 312 -24.78 7.87 -7.90
CA ASP A 312 -26.22 7.70 -8.09
C ASP A 312 -26.88 9.09 -8.14
N GLY A 313 -26.70 9.78 -9.25
CA GLY A 313 -27.08 11.19 -9.48
C GLY A 313 -26.00 11.97 -10.21
N ALA A 314 -26.26 13.22 -10.55
CA ALA A 314 -25.32 14.05 -11.32
C ALA A 314 -24.29 14.77 -10.43
N PHE A 315 -23.50 14.01 -9.67
CA PHE A 315 -22.41 14.54 -8.86
C PHE A 315 -21.17 14.79 -9.71
N LEU A 316 -20.61 15.99 -9.61
CA LEU A 316 -19.37 16.40 -10.25
C LEU A 316 -18.24 16.52 -9.25
N VAL A 317 -17.03 16.35 -9.72
CA VAL A 317 -15.81 16.77 -9.04
C VAL A 317 -15.44 18.16 -9.57
N ASP A 318 -15.61 19.19 -8.75
CA ASP A 318 -15.26 20.57 -9.09
C ASP A 318 -13.82 20.90 -8.71
N ASN A 319 -13.30 20.26 -7.66
CA ASN A 319 -11.95 20.47 -7.18
C ASN A 319 -11.29 19.14 -6.80
N ALA A 320 -10.47 18.62 -7.69
CA ALA A 320 -9.78 17.34 -7.51
C ALA A 320 -8.87 17.33 -6.26
N ALA A 321 -8.18 18.44 -5.96
CA ALA A 321 -7.29 18.52 -4.81
C ALA A 321 -8.08 18.43 -3.48
N TRP A 322 -9.20 19.14 -3.40
CA TRP A 322 -10.09 19.10 -2.23
C TRP A 322 -10.74 17.71 -2.08
N PHE A 323 -11.15 17.11 -3.20
CA PHE A 323 -11.72 15.77 -3.18
C PHE A 323 -10.69 14.75 -2.68
N HIS A 324 -9.44 14.79 -3.19
CA HIS A 324 -8.37 13.93 -2.68
C HIS A 324 -8.08 14.15 -1.20
N HIS A 325 -8.08 15.40 -0.74
CA HIS A 325 -7.90 15.69 0.68
C HIS A 325 -9.02 15.10 1.56
N SER A 326 -10.26 15.12 1.08
CA SER A 326 -11.41 14.54 1.79
C SER A 326 -11.43 13.01 1.78
N LEU A 327 -10.66 12.37 0.90
CA LEU A 327 -10.53 10.90 0.81
C LEU A 327 -9.51 10.31 1.80
N HIS A 328 -8.90 11.15 2.64
CA HIS A 328 -7.90 10.67 3.59
C HIS A 328 -8.47 9.61 4.52
N GLU A 329 -7.87 8.42 4.45
CA GLU A 329 -8.35 7.25 5.20
C GLU A 329 -7.81 7.21 6.63
N THR A 330 -8.68 6.81 7.54
CA THR A 330 -8.28 6.42 8.89
C THR A 330 -7.92 4.94 8.96
N LYS A 331 -7.43 4.47 10.10
CA LYS A 331 -7.08 3.05 10.33
C LYS A 331 -8.20 2.05 9.99
N ASN A 332 -9.44 2.48 9.92
CA ASN A 332 -10.60 1.63 9.62
C ASN A 332 -11.03 1.70 8.15
N GLY A 333 -10.34 2.50 7.35
CA GLY A 333 -10.75 2.81 5.98
C GLY A 333 -11.98 3.73 5.93
N MET A 334 -12.34 4.15 4.72
CA MET A 334 -13.47 5.05 4.48
C MET A 334 -14.65 4.29 3.88
N HIS A 335 -15.84 4.46 4.47
CA HIS A 335 -17.11 4.08 3.85
C HIS A 335 -18.14 5.13 4.19
N VAL A 336 -18.43 6.02 3.24
CA VAL A 336 -19.34 7.15 3.39
C VAL A 336 -20.41 7.10 2.31
N ALA A 337 -21.65 7.39 2.69
CA ALA A 337 -22.76 7.62 1.77
C ALA A 337 -23.28 9.05 2.00
N LEU A 338 -23.10 9.90 1.00
CA LEU A 338 -23.56 11.29 1.00
C LEU A 338 -24.92 11.33 0.28
N ALA A 339 -25.96 11.79 0.95
CA ALA A 339 -27.27 12.02 0.35
C ALA A 339 -27.49 13.54 0.22
N ALA A 340 -27.51 14.03 -1.01
CA ALA A 340 -27.82 15.42 -1.34
C ALA A 340 -29.33 15.64 -1.55
N SER A 341 -30.06 14.57 -1.91
CA SER A 341 -31.51 14.55 -2.03
C SER A 341 -32.07 13.14 -1.78
N THR A 342 -33.39 12.99 -1.81
CA THR A 342 -34.01 11.66 -1.65
C THR A 342 -33.70 10.69 -2.79
N SER A 343 -33.30 11.20 -3.96
CA SER A 343 -32.99 10.41 -5.17
C SER A 343 -31.53 10.44 -5.57
N SER A 344 -30.69 11.31 -4.98
CA SER A 344 -29.29 11.47 -5.38
C SER A 344 -28.36 11.16 -4.24
N THR A 345 -27.54 10.11 -4.42
CA THR A 345 -26.56 9.65 -3.42
C THR A 345 -25.20 9.40 -4.06
N LEU A 346 -24.16 9.75 -3.31
CA LEU A 346 -22.79 9.41 -3.64
C LEU A 346 -22.24 8.47 -2.56
N THR A 347 -21.79 7.30 -2.94
CA THR A 347 -21.18 6.36 -2.00
C THR A 347 -19.70 6.24 -2.32
N ILE A 348 -18.85 6.50 -1.34
CA ILE A 348 -17.39 6.34 -1.41
C ILE A 348 -16.99 5.20 -0.47
N ARG A 349 -16.19 4.29 -0.96
CA ARG A 349 -15.75 3.11 -0.23
C ARG A 349 -14.32 2.77 -0.58
N THR A 350 -13.47 2.60 0.42
CA THR A 350 -12.11 2.13 0.22
C THR A 350 -12.03 0.61 0.27
N HIS A 351 -11.05 0.00 -0.38
CA HIS A 351 -10.83 -1.43 -0.34
C HIS A 351 -10.64 -1.91 1.10
N ARG A 352 -9.89 -1.17 1.90
CA ARG A 352 -9.68 -1.44 3.33
C ARG A 352 -11.01 -1.52 4.10
N SER A 353 -11.94 -0.58 3.87
CA SER A 353 -13.24 -0.59 4.54
C SER A 353 -14.10 -1.79 4.16
N LEU A 354 -13.97 -2.29 2.93
CA LEU A 354 -14.63 -3.51 2.46
C LEU A 354 -14.10 -4.73 3.21
N VAL A 355 -12.79 -4.87 3.30
CA VAL A 355 -12.12 -5.99 3.99
C VAL A 355 -12.47 -5.99 5.48
N LEU A 356 -12.46 -4.83 6.12
CA LEU A 356 -12.80 -4.67 7.54
C LEU A 356 -14.32 -4.71 7.80
N ARG A 357 -15.15 -4.77 6.76
CA ARG A 357 -16.62 -4.78 6.81
C ARG A 357 -17.19 -3.59 7.60
N THR A 358 -16.58 -2.42 7.46
CA THR A 358 -17.09 -1.19 8.09
C THR A 358 -18.39 -0.76 7.40
N GLY A 359 -19.41 -0.45 8.22
CA GLY A 359 -20.67 0.08 7.71
C GLY A 359 -20.53 1.52 7.19
N PRO A 360 -21.47 1.98 6.32
CA PRO A 360 -21.42 3.35 5.82
C PRO A 360 -21.78 4.36 6.90
N LEU A 361 -20.99 5.43 6.98
CA LEU A 361 -21.41 6.67 7.62
C LEU A 361 -22.35 7.40 6.66
N LYS A 362 -23.62 7.48 6.99
CA LYS A 362 -24.64 8.18 6.19
C LYS A 362 -24.71 9.65 6.60
N LEU A 363 -24.52 10.53 5.64
CA LEU A 363 -24.56 11.98 5.84
C LEU A 363 -25.56 12.60 4.85
N ASN A 364 -26.49 13.41 5.36
CA ASN A 364 -27.27 14.32 4.54
C ASN A 364 -26.46 15.60 4.42
N VAL A 365 -26.15 16.03 3.21
CA VAL A 365 -25.28 17.17 2.95
C VAL A 365 -26.00 18.21 2.12
N SER A 366 -25.78 19.49 2.46
CA SER A 366 -26.18 20.63 1.64
C SER A 366 -25.22 20.85 0.47
N ASP A 367 -25.61 21.65 -0.50
CA ASP A 367 -24.73 22.04 -1.61
C ASP A 367 -23.45 22.72 -1.11
N ASP A 368 -23.53 23.55 -0.05
CA ASP A 368 -22.35 24.16 0.57
C ASP A 368 -21.40 23.11 1.17
N ALA A 369 -21.94 22.04 1.77
CA ALA A 369 -21.12 20.97 2.31
C ALA A 369 -20.51 20.10 1.19
N LEU A 370 -21.20 19.89 0.06
CA LEU A 370 -20.62 19.25 -1.12
C LEU A 370 -19.47 20.08 -1.68
N ALA A 371 -19.64 21.41 -1.79
CA ALA A 371 -18.58 22.30 -2.26
C ALA A 371 -17.32 22.24 -1.39
N GLN A 372 -17.47 22.11 -0.06
CA GLN A 372 -16.34 21.89 0.86
C GLN A 372 -15.61 20.55 0.63
N LEU A 373 -16.28 19.57 0.02
CA LEU A 373 -15.68 18.29 -0.38
C LEU A 373 -15.15 18.32 -1.82
N GLY A 374 -15.17 19.46 -2.50
CA GLY A 374 -14.80 19.60 -3.90
C GLY A 374 -15.80 18.98 -4.87
N LEU A 375 -17.08 18.91 -4.49
CA LEU A 375 -18.17 18.28 -5.23
C LEU A 375 -19.31 19.28 -5.47
N SER A 376 -20.09 19.04 -6.54
CA SER A 376 -21.37 19.69 -6.77
C SER A 376 -22.41 18.73 -7.32
N LEU A 377 -23.69 19.10 -7.28
CA LEU A 377 -24.80 18.37 -7.84
C LEU A 377 -25.50 19.19 -8.93
N ILE A 378 -25.68 18.61 -10.10
CA ILE A 378 -26.42 19.24 -11.20
C ILE A 378 -27.87 18.76 -11.21
N THR A 379 -28.80 19.71 -11.37
CA THR A 379 -30.24 19.44 -11.32
C THR A 379 -30.98 19.76 -12.62
N GLY A 380 -30.30 20.04 -13.73
CA GLY A 380 -30.95 20.37 -15.00
C GLY A 380 -30.05 20.23 -16.21
N PRO A 381 -30.58 20.52 -17.40
CA PRO A 381 -29.82 20.42 -18.64
C PRO A 381 -28.67 21.42 -18.66
N ILE A 382 -27.57 21.03 -19.27
CA ILE A 382 -26.36 21.83 -19.37
C ILE A 382 -25.94 22.05 -20.84
N ARG A 383 -25.20 23.11 -21.06
CA ARG A 383 -24.54 23.39 -22.32
C ARG A 383 -23.05 23.13 -22.15
N LEU A 384 -22.55 22.09 -22.83
CA LEU A 384 -21.15 21.60 -22.67
C LEU A 384 -20.11 22.67 -23.05
N GLU A 385 -20.43 23.53 -24.04
CA GLU A 385 -19.49 24.60 -24.43
C GLU A 385 -19.15 25.57 -23.29
N ARG A 386 -20.04 25.78 -22.33
CA ARG A 386 -19.77 26.60 -21.16
C ARG A 386 -18.79 25.97 -20.18
N HIS A 387 -18.73 24.65 -20.18
CA HIS A 387 -17.85 23.89 -19.27
C HIS A 387 -16.52 23.50 -19.91
N PHE A 388 -16.53 23.17 -21.23
CA PHE A 388 -15.34 22.68 -21.92
C PHE A 388 -14.61 23.78 -22.71
N ALA A 389 -15.35 24.72 -23.29
CA ALA A 389 -14.78 25.75 -24.16
C ALA A 389 -14.71 27.14 -23.51
N GLY A 390 -15.31 27.36 -22.36
CA GLY A 390 -15.23 28.62 -21.60
C GLY A 390 -16.01 29.78 -22.21
N TRP A 391 -17.04 29.48 -23.02
CA TRP A 391 -17.83 30.50 -23.72
C TRP A 391 -19.36 30.22 -23.73
#